data_b8b9b23515a70194661dbe85d3c80c9f
#
_entry.id   b8b9b23515a70194661dbe85d3c80c9f
#
_cell.length_a   1.000
_cell.length_b   1.000
_cell.length_c   1.000
_cell.angle_alpha   90.00
_cell.angle_beta   90.00
_cell.angle_gamma   90.00
#
_symmetry.space_group_name_H-M   'P 1'
#
loop_
_entity.id
_entity.type
_entity.pdbx_description
1 polymer ?
#
loop_
_entity_poly.entity_id
_entity_poly.type
_entity_poly.pdbx_seq_one_letter_code
_entity_poly.pdbx_strand_id
1 'polypeptide(L)'
;MGGDTYGFGGVNRIRTVNVSQEEADFASDSLADDLPLLCCRHYPQASSFVSVLGVCSGWLGLLAPDLFIFVLTNILLSGFLILIAFRAFLSLIGAFARRTSKASEKDKSPPEVLSAAGAQTLPHYSVLVPLYQEAASVPGLVAALEALDYPTDRLDVLFLTENDDTATRQALLAQLAASRSLQTRAQILTLPDGMPRTKPRALNVALHRLAGGLVTIYDAEDRPHPDQLKRAAAAMQAGAGNLACVQAPLYAYNAEESWLAGQWALEYDVHFGLILPALAKFGLPVALGGTSNHFRVSALRRAGGWDAWNVTEDADIGLRFARMGERVGVISPPTQEEGPETLRIWVRQRSRWIKGYIQTWLVLMRQPVLAARQMGVLNFVSGLGLLSGAIGSALLHAPCLVWLLLCLLSPEVGLAPIGQIVLIAGYAVSAGAAGLAPNRTGANRWKLIASFWLYWPLLSWAAAIALYEMLRAPHTWAKTPHALTRQTPQSVQEAFA
;
A
#
# COMPACT_ATOMS: atom_id res chain seq x y z
N MET A 1 -3.93 13.52 32.54
CA MET A 1 -4.16 12.09 32.86
C MET A 1 -5.59 11.95 33.36
N GLY A 2 -6.53 11.62 32.47
CA GLY A 2 -7.93 11.39 32.79
C GLY A 2 -8.41 10.18 31.99
N GLY A 3 -8.38 9.02 32.59
CA GLY A 3 -8.92 7.81 31.99
C GLY A 3 -10.33 7.59 32.49
N ASP A 4 -11.34 7.82 31.66
CA ASP A 4 -12.72 7.42 31.95
C ASP A 4 -12.88 5.93 31.67
N THR A 5 -13.18 5.20 32.73
CA THR A 5 -13.46 3.76 32.67
C THR A 5 -14.96 3.53 32.70
N TYR A 6 -15.55 3.13 31.58
CA TYR A 6 -16.93 2.62 31.54
C TYR A 6 -16.96 1.17 32.04
N GLY A 7 -17.64 0.93 33.18
CA GLY A 7 -17.75 -0.37 33.79
C GLY A 7 -19.20 -0.90 33.81
N PHE A 8 -19.42 -2.07 33.21
CA PHE A 8 -20.50 -2.98 33.62
C PHE A 8 -19.89 -4.04 34.54
N GLY A 9 -20.52 -4.26 35.68
CA GLY A 9 -20.12 -5.05 36.85
C GLY A 9 -19.09 -6.17 36.66
N GLY A 10 -17.95 -5.99 37.35
CA GLY A 10 -17.04 -7.04 37.81
C GLY A 10 -16.52 -8.04 36.80
N VAL A 11 -15.62 -7.64 35.87
CA VAL A 11 -14.60 -8.45 35.16
C VAL A 11 -13.77 -7.48 34.33
N ASN A 12 -12.46 -7.71 34.16
CA ASN A 12 -11.43 -6.94 33.46
C ASN A 12 -11.91 -5.82 32.52
N ARG A 13 -11.60 -4.56 32.86
CA ARG A 13 -12.08 -3.37 32.15
C ARG A 13 -11.25 -3.17 30.89
N ILE A 14 -11.90 -3.10 29.72
CA ILE A 14 -11.29 -2.67 28.48
C ILE A 14 -10.77 -1.24 28.67
N ARG A 15 -9.49 -1.03 28.39
CA ARG A 15 -8.85 0.27 28.55
C ARG A 15 -9.24 1.21 27.39
N THR A 16 -9.98 2.26 27.71
CA THR A 16 -10.34 3.33 26.76
C THR A 16 -9.58 4.59 27.13
N VAL A 17 -8.98 5.26 26.13
CA VAL A 17 -8.20 6.49 26.33
C VAL A 17 -8.66 7.51 25.29
N ASN A 18 -9.09 8.67 25.77
CA ASN A 18 -9.32 9.82 24.91
C ASN A 18 -7.99 10.55 24.68
N VAL A 19 -7.66 10.76 23.40
CA VAL A 19 -6.45 11.48 22.97
C VAL A 19 -6.71 12.99 23.11
N SER A 20 -5.76 13.76 23.63
CA SER A 20 -5.88 15.22 23.67
C SER A 20 -5.73 15.85 22.28
N GLN A 21 -6.29 17.04 22.10
CA GLN A 21 -6.15 17.77 20.84
C GLN A 21 -4.69 18.10 20.55
N GLU A 22 -3.94 18.53 21.54
CA GLU A 22 -2.52 18.85 21.43
C GLU A 22 -1.68 17.66 20.98
N GLU A 23 -1.94 16.47 21.53
CA GLU A 23 -1.25 15.24 21.12
C GLU A 23 -1.59 14.83 19.67
N ALA A 24 -2.86 14.99 19.28
CA ALA A 24 -3.31 14.67 17.92
C ALA A 24 -2.72 15.65 16.88
N ASP A 25 -2.64 16.93 17.21
CA ASP A 25 -2.07 17.96 16.35
C ASP A 25 -0.56 17.77 16.22
N PHE A 26 0.15 17.51 17.33
CA PHE A 26 1.56 17.18 17.31
C PHE A 26 1.85 15.96 16.42
N ALA A 27 1.09 14.89 16.56
CA ALA A 27 1.26 13.68 15.75
C ALA A 27 0.95 13.90 14.26
N SER A 28 0.08 14.88 13.94
CA SER A 28 -0.22 15.25 12.54
C SER A 28 0.90 16.03 11.87
N ASP A 29 1.58 16.85 12.62
CA ASP A 29 2.52 17.84 12.11
C ASP A 29 3.98 17.44 12.29
N SER A 30 4.27 16.44 13.14
CA SER A 30 5.65 16.03 13.48
C SER A 30 6.56 15.81 12.26
N LEU A 31 6.09 15.13 11.21
CA LEU A 31 6.89 14.96 9.99
C LEU A 31 7.10 16.27 9.24
N ALA A 32 6.08 17.15 9.21
CA ALA A 32 6.18 18.44 8.53
C ALA A 32 7.14 19.38 9.23
N ASP A 33 7.24 19.31 10.55
CA ASP A 33 8.10 20.13 11.38
C ASP A 33 9.53 19.60 11.41
N ASP A 34 9.72 18.29 11.62
CA ASP A 34 11.04 17.66 11.73
C ASP A 34 11.71 17.42 10.38
N LEU A 35 10.95 17.02 9.37
CA LEU A 35 11.44 16.62 8.04
C LEU A 35 10.60 17.25 6.91
N PRO A 36 10.51 18.59 6.82
CA PRO A 36 9.60 19.29 5.91
C PRO A 36 9.82 18.94 4.42
N LEU A 37 11.01 18.55 4.03
CA LEU A 37 11.32 18.14 2.66
C LEU A 37 10.73 16.78 2.30
N LEU A 38 10.32 16.00 3.28
CA LEU A 38 9.77 14.66 3.13
C LEU A 38 8.25 14.61 3.30
N CYS A 39 7.61 15.70 3.73
CA CYS A 39 6.18 15.79 3.98
C CYS A 39 5.44 16.44 2.82
N CYS A 40 4.25 15.96 2.46
CA CYS A 40 3.43 16.54 1.39
C CYS A 40 2.47 17.64 1.85
N ARG A 41 2.47 18.05 3.14
CA ARG A 41 1.60 19.10 3.70
C ARG A 41 1.63 20.40 2.90
N HIS A 42 2.84 20.85 2.60
CA HIS A 42 3.01 22.02 1.75
C HIS A 42 3.14 21.55 0.30
N TYR A 43 2.26 22.05 -0.56
CA TYR A 43 2.38 21.80 -1.98
C TYR A 43 3.83 22.02 -2.40
N PRO A 44 4.48 21.03 -2.99
CA PRO A 44 5.79 21.26 -3.51
C PRO A 44 5.65 22.38 -4.55
N GLN A 45 6.17 23.55 -4.23
CA GLN A 45 6.53 24.48 -5.29
C GLN A 45 7.37 23.66 -6.25
N ALA A 46 6.91 23.58 -7.51
CA ALA A 46 7.64 22.84 -8.52
C ALA A 46 9.11 23.23 -8.40
N SER A 47 10.01 22.24 -8.29
CA SER A 47 11.43 22.58 -8.17
C SER A 47 11.74 23.57 -9.30
N SER A 48 12.62 24.53 -9.06
CA SER A 48 13.00 25.51 -10.09
C SER A 48 13.36 24.81 -11.42
N PHE A 49 13.91 23.60 -11.30
CA PHE A 49 14.22 22.74 -12.46
C PHE A 49 12.96 22.32 -13.22
N VAL A 50 11.91 21.85 -12.55
CA VAL A 50 10.65 21.44 -13.21
C VAL A 50 9.95 22.65 -13.82
N SER A 51 9.98 23.81 -13.14
CA SER A 51 9.43 25.05 -13.67
C SER A 51 10.17 25.52 -14.91
N VAL A 52 11.51 25.51 -14.90
CA VAL A 52 12.34 25.85 -16.06
C VAL A 52 12.08 24.88 -17.21
N LEU A 53 12.04 23.58 -16.94
CA LEU A 53 11.74 22.58 -17.95
C LEU A 53 10.36 22.79 -18.58
N GLY A 54 9.35 23.11 -17.75
CA GLY A 54 7.99 23.43 -18.21
C GLY A 54 7.96 24.67 -19.11
N VAL A 55 8.65 25.75 -18.73
CA VAL A 55 8.77 26.97 -19.53
C VAL A 55 9.49 26.69 -20.85
N CYS A 56 10.64 26.00 -20.81
CA CYS A 56 11.39 25.64 -22.03
C CYS A 56 10.57 24.76 -22.98
N SER A 57 9.82 23.77 -22.43
CA SER A 57 8.92 22.92 -23.21
C SER A 57 7.78 23.73 -23.84
N GLY A 58 7.21 24.68 -23.10
CA GLY A 58 6.17 25.58 -23.61
C GLY A 58 6.68 26.45 -24.75
N TRP A 59 7.86 27.04 -24.59
CA TRP A 59 8.50 27.83 -25.67
C TRP A 59 8.83 26.96 -26.88
N LEU A 60 9.37 25.77 -26.72
CA LEU A 60 9.64 24.86 -27.83
C LEU A 60 8.36 24.49 -28.58
N GLY A 61 7.25 24.23 -27.83
CA GLY A 61 5.95 23.95 -28.44
C GLY A 61 5.37 25.10 -29.25
N LEU A 62 5.64 26.34 -28.83
CA LEU A 62 5.20 27.54 -29.55
C LEU A 62 6.07 27.87 -30.76
N LEU A 63 7.41 27.76 -30.66
CA LEU A 63 8.36 28.18 -31.68
C LEU A 63 8.64 27.09 -32.70
N ALA A 64 8.56 25.82 -32.32
CA ALA A 64 8.86 24.67 -33.17
C ALA A 64 7.95 23.48 -32.84
N PRO A 65 6.64 23.55 -33.17
CA PRO A 65 5.66 22.54 -32.75
C PRO A 65 6.01 21.13 -33.26
N ASP A 66 6.49 21.00 -34.52
CA ASP A 66 6.85 19.69 -35.06
C ASP A 66 8.04 19.07 -34.33
N LEU A 67 9.08 19.89 -34.02
CA LEU A 67 10.22 19.44 -33.22
C LEU A 67 9.80 19.08 -31.80
N PHE A 68 8.92 19.87 -31.20
CA PHE A 68 8.37 19.57 -29.87
C PHE A 68 7.62 18.22 -29.84
N ILE A 69 6.71 18.01 -30.80
CA ILE A 69 5.96 16.76 -30.92
C ILE A 69 6.92 15.58 -31.16
N PHE A 70 7.89 15.74 -32.05
CA PHE A 70 8.90 14.71 -32.30
C PHE A 70 9.70 14.35 -31.05
N VAL A 71 10.24 15.35 -30.34
CA VAL A 71 11.02 15.14 -29.09
C VAL A 71 10.16 14.53 -28.01
N LEU A 72 8.96 15.06 -27.77
CA LEU A 72 8.03 14.57 -26.77
C LEU A 72 7.63 13.10 -27.03
N THR A 73 7.28 12.79 -28.28
CA THR A 73 6.90 11.42 -28.68
C THR A 73 8.06 10.44 -28.44
N ASN A 74 9.29 10.81 -28.82
CA ASN A 74 10.44 9.93 -28.60
C ASN A 74 10.79 9.77 -27.13
N ILE A 75 10.67 10.81 -26.30
CA ILE A 75 10.85 10.72 -24.85
C ILE A 75 9.80 9.78 -24.23
N LEU A 76 8.53 9.94 -24.60
CA LEU A 76 7.45 9.09 -24.11
C LEU A 76 7.63 7.63 -24.53
N LEU A 77 7.92 7.37 -25.80
CA LEU A 77 8.14 6.01 -26.30
C LEU A 77 9.34 5.34 -25.63
N SER A 78 10.46 6.07 -25.49
CA SER A 78 11.66 5.56 -24.80
C SER A 78 11.37 5.29 -23.32
N GLY A 79 10.67 6.19 -22.64
CA GLY A 79 10.24 6.01 -21.26
C GLY A 79 9.34 4.77 -21.08
N PHE A 80 8.35 4.60 -21.96
CA PHE A 80 7.49 3.41 -21.95
C PHE A 80 8.28 2.12 -22.20
N LEU A 81 9.19 2.12 -23.15
CA LEU A 81 10.03 0.95 -23.45
C LEU A 81 10.88 0.55 -22.23
N ILE A 82 11.49 1.52 -21.57
CA ILE A 82 12.27 1.29 -20.34
C ILE A 82 11.37 0.71 -19.24
N LEU A 83 10.17 1.25 -19.03
CA LEU A 83 9.23 0.77 -18.03
C LEU A 83 8.72 -0.65 -18.33
N ILE A 84 8.44 -0.95 -19.60
CA ILE A 84 8.04 -2.29 -20.06
C ILE A 84 9.17 -3.28 -19.81
N ALA A 85 10.42 -2.93 -20.18
CA ALA A 85 11.59 -3.78 -19.95
C ALA A 85 11.84 -4.01 -18.45
N PHE A 86 11.72 -2.97 -17.62
CA PHE A 86 11.87 -3.07 -16.17
C PHE A 86 10.78 -3.97 -15.55
N ARG A 87 9.52 -3.80 -15.97
CA ARG A 87 8.41 -4.67 -15.53
C ARG A 87 8.63 -6.12 -15.94
N ALA A 88 9.07 -6.38 -17.18
CA ALA A 88 9.40 -7.71 -17.67
C ALA A 88 10.52 -8.35 -16.82
N PHE A 89 11.59 -7.60 -16.60
CA PHE A 89 12.72 -8.04 -15.77
C PHE A 89 12.27 -8.42 -14.34
N LEU A 90 11.55 -7.53 -13.65
CA LEU A 90 11.06 -7.81 -12.29
C LEU A 90 10.12 -9.03 -12.26
N SER A 91 9.23 -9.16 -13.26
CA SER A 91 8.30 -10.30 -13.34
C SER A 91 9.02 -11.63 -13.53
N LEU A 92 10.04 -11.68 -14.39
CA LEU A 92 10.84 -12.88 -14.63
C LEU A 92 11.67 -13.26 -13.39
N ILE A 93 12.32 -12.29 -12.76
CA ILE A 93 13.09 -12.51 -11.52
C ILE A 93 12.17 -12.98 -10.38
N GLY A 94 11.01 -12.35 -10.21
CA GLY A 94 10.04 -12.76 -9.19
C GLY A 94 9.53 -14.19 -9.43
N ALA A 95 9.21 -14.54 -10.68
CA ALA A 95 8.81 -15.91 -11.04
C ALA A 95 9.91 -16.94 -10.80
N PHE A 96 11.16 -16.60 -11.11
CA PHE A 96 12.32 -17.47 -10.84
C PHE A 96 12.55 -17.64 -9.33
N ALA A 97 12.57 -16.53 -8.56
CA ALA A 97 12.74 -16.56 -7.12
C ALA A 97 11.67 -17.42 -6.43
N ARG A 98 10.41 -17.31 -6.87
CA ARG A 98 9.30 -18.14 -6.37
C ARG A 98 9.51 -19.63 -6.64
N ARG A 99 9.99 -20.00 -7.84
CA ARG A 99 10.25 -21.41 -8.18
C ARG A 99 11.33 -22.02 -7.30
N THR A 100 12.39 -21.26 -7.04
CA THR A 100 13.49 -21.70 -6.18
C THR A 100 13.09 -21.82 -4.71
N SER A 101 12.26 -20.88 -4.19
CA SER A 101 11.72 -20.97 -2.82
C SER A 101 10.81 -22.20 -2.64
N LYS A 102 9.88 -22.45 -3.57
CA LYS A 102 9.02 -23.66 -3.49
C LYS A 102 9.79 -24.97 -3.52
N ALA A 103 10.90 -25.02 -4.25
CA ALA A 103 11.78 -26.18 -4.26
C ALA A 103 12.49 -26.38 -2.90
N SER A 104 12.85 -25.26 -2.22
CA SER A 104 13.50 -25.29 -0.90
C SER A 104 12.51 -25.54 0.26
N GLU A 105 11.25 -25.11 0.13
CA GLU A 105 10.20 -25.34 1.16
C GLU A 105 9.72 -26.80 1.20
N LYS A 106 9.81 -27.54 0.08
CA LYS A 106 9.51 -28.99 0.07
C LYS A 106 10.51 -29.82 0.90
N ASP A 107 11.69 -29.29 1.15
CA ASP A 107 12.78 -29.96 1.86
C ASP A 107 13.00 -29.48 3.30
N LYS A 108 12.28 -28.41 3.71
CA LYS A 108 12.38 -27.85 5.07
C LYS A 108 11.04 -27.99 5.75
N SER A 109 10.97 -28.87 6.74
CA SER A 109 10.05 -28.77 7.88
C SER A 109 10.03 -27.31 8.37
N PRO A 110 8.90 -26.79 8.92
CA PRO A 110 8.89 -25.44 9.48
C PRO A 110 10.16 -25.30 10.32
N PRO A 111 10.90 -24.17 10.17
CA PRO A 111 12.15 -24.06 10.89
C PRO A 111 11.88 -24.30 12.37
N GLU A 112 12.50 -25.33 12.90
CA GLU A 112 12.45 -25.79 14.30
C GLU A 112 12.89 -24.70 15.30
N VAL A 113 13.26 -23.52 14.78
CA VAL A 113 13.69 -22.32 15.50
C VAL A 113 12.60 -21.72 16.41
N LEU A 114 11.37 -22.24 16.37
CA LEU A 114 10.25 -21.83 17.22
C LEU A 114 9.88 -22.89 18.27
N SER A 115 10.79 -23.81 18.61
CA SER A 115 10.63 -24.67 19.79
C SER A 115 10.56 -23.80 21.07
N ALA A 116 10.05 -24.35 22.17
CA ALA A 116 9.73 -23.65 23.42
C ALA A 116 10.85 -22.72 23.98
N ALA A 117 12.13 -22.95 23.60
CA ALA A 117 13.25 -22.05 23.94
C ALA A 117 13.21 -20.72 23.16
N GLY A 118 12.59 -20.66 21.99
CA GLY A 118 12.47 -19.47 21.14
C GLY A 118 11.36 -18.49 21.56
N ALA A 119 10.37 -18.93 22.35
CA ALA A 119 9.26 -18.08 22.77
C ALA A 119 9.72 -16.91 23.69
N GLN A 120 10.78 -17.11 24.47
CA GLN A 120 11.32 -16.08 25.36
C GLN A 120 12.09 -14.98 24.63
N THR A 121 12.43 -15.17 23.36
CA THR A 121 13.22 -14.19 22.56
C THR A 121 12.36 -13.36 21.60
N LEU A 122 11.05 -13.64 21.48
CA LEU A 122 10.16 -12.87 20.61
C LEU A 122 10.04 -11.41 21.09
N PRO A 123 10.15 -10.41 20.18
CA PRO A 123 10.03 -9.01 20.55
C PRO A 123 8.58 -8.66 20.96
N HIS A 124 8.42 -7.53 21.67
CA HIS A 124 7.11 -6.96 21.89
C HIS A 124 6.51 -6.52 20.55
N TYR A 125 5.23 -6.81 20.35
CA TYR A 125 4.50 -6.53 19.11
C TYR A 125 3.28 -5.66 19.40
N SER A 126 3.08 -4.61 18.61
CA SER A 126 1.90 -3.78 18.64
C SER A 126 1.14 -3.92 17.32
N VAL A 127 -0.15 -4.19 17.40
CA VAL A 127 -1.07 -4.21 16.24
C VAL A 127 -1.91 -2.94 16.28
N LEU A 128 -1.83 -2.12 15.24
CA LEU A 128 -2.61 -0.91 15.08
C LEU A 128 -3.79 -1.17 14.15
N VAL A 129 -4.97 -0.80 14.57
CA VAL A 129 -6.22 -1.03 13.83
C VAL A 129 -6.99 0.28 13.73
N PRO A 130 -6.77 1.08 12.68
CA PRO A 130 -7.51 2.31 12.44
C PRO A 130 -8.92 1.99 11.93
N LEU A 131 -9.95 2.51 12.60
CA LEU A 131 -11.35 2.26 12.30
C LEU A 131 -12.14 3.56 12.20
N TYR A 132 -12.90 3.70 11.12
CA TYR A 132 -13.84 4.80 10.94
C TYR A 132 -15.05 4.32 10.14
N GLN A 133 -16.25 4.37 10.75
CA GLN A 133 -17.50 3.87 10.16
C GLN A 133 -17.42 2.39 9.71
N GLU A 134 -16.90 1.53 10.61
CA GLU A 134 -16.65 0.10 10.38
C GLU A 134 -17.38 -0.82 11.36
N ALA A 135 -18.48 -0.37 11.98
CA ALA A 135 -19.19 -1.14 13.00
C ALA A 135 -19.54 -2.58 12.55
N ALA A 136 -19.84 -2.74 11.27
CA ALA A 136 -20.23 -4.04 10.73
C ALA A 136 -19.04 -5.00 10.50
N SER A 137 -17.83 -4.49 10.28
CA SER A 137 -16.61 -5.29 10.08
C SER A 137 -16.03 -5.79 11.42
N VAL A 138 -16.38 -5.13 12.53
CA VAL A 138 -15.80 -5.41 13.86
C VAL A 138 -15.86 -6.88 14.30
N PRO A 139 -16.96 -7.63 14.13
CA PRO A 139 -16.99 -9.02 14.56
C PRO A 139 -15.97 -9.91 13.84
N GLY A 140 -15.86 -9.78 12.52
CA GLY A 140 -14.91 -10.52 11.71
C GLY A 140 -13.46 -10.16 12.01
N LEU A 141 -13.19 -8.86 12.21
CA LEU A 141 -11.89 -8.34 12.60
C LEU A 141 -11.44 -8.87 13.97
N VAL A 142 -12.29 -8.81 14.98
CA VAL A 142 -11.97 -9.32 16.33
C VAL A 142 -11.66 -10.82 16.26
N ALA A 143 -12.44 -11.61 15.53
CA ALA A 143 -12.17 -13.03 15.34
C ALA A 143 -10.83 -13.29 14.64
N ALA A 144 -10.47 -12.50 13.62
CA ALA A 144 -9.19 -12.62 12.93
C ALA A 144 -7.99 -12.27 13.83
N LEU A 145 -8.13 -11.25 14.68
CA LEU A 145 -7.09 -10.86 15.65
C LEU A 145 -6.95 -11.85 16.80
N GLU A 146 -8.03 -12.51 17.20
CA GLU A 146 -7.97 -13.60 18.19
C GLU A 146 -7.23 -14.84 17.67
N ALA A 147 -7.30 -15.08 16.36
CA ALA A 147 -6.63 -16.21 15.73
C ALA A 147 -5.11 -16.01 15.58
N LEU A 148 -4.58 -14.81 15.84
CA LEU A 148 -3.14 -14.54 15.76
C LEU A 148 -2.36 -15.33 16.82
N ASP A 149 -1.42 -16.15 16.36
CA ASP A 149 -0.54 -16.94 17.20
C ASP A 149 0.70 -16.13 17.62
N TYR A 150 0.58 -15.44 18.76
CA TYR A 150 1.68 -14.70 19.38
C TYR A 150 1.53 -14.71 20.91
N PRO A 151 2.65 -14.71 21.69
CA PRO A 151 2.56 -14.66 23.16
C PRO A 151 1.74 -13.48 23.65
N THR A 152 0.74 -13.74 24.49
CA THR A 152 -0.24 -12.75 24.94
C THR A 152 0.37 -11.64 25.80
N ASP A 153 1.44 -11.94 26.53
CA ASP A 153 2.22 -11.01 27.33
C ASP A 153 3.14 -10.09 26.53
N ARG A 154 3.24 -10.34 25.21
CA ARG A 154 4.10 -9.59 24.27
C ARG A 154 3.34 -9.01 23.08
N LEU A 155 2.01 -9.00 23.12
CA LEU A 155 1.15 -8.52 22.06
C LEU A 155 0.12 -7.52 22.60
N ASP A 156 0.21 -6.28 22.11
CA ASP A 156 -0.80 -5.24 22.31
C ASP A 156 -1.60 -5.00 21.04
N VAL A 157 -2.91 -4.75 21.18
CA VAL A 157 -3.80 -4.38 20.07
C VAL A 157 -4.41 -3.02 20.36
N LEU A 158 -4.12 -2.03 19.51
CA LEU A 158 -4.61 -0.66 19.65
C LEU A 158 -5.64 -0.37 18.55
N PHE A 159 -6.90 -0.26 18.94
CA PHE A 159 -7.98 0.19 18.06
C PHE A 159 -8.04 1.71 18.07
N LEU A 160 -7.95 2.33 16.90
CA LEU A 160 -7.89 3.77 16.71
C LEU A 160 -9.22 4.23 16.13
N THR A 161 -10.01 4.98 16.90
CA THR A 161 -11.36 5.43 16.52
C THR A 161 -11.45 6.95 16.53
N GLU A 162 -12.26 7.51 15.65
CA GLU A 162 -12.57 8.95 15.68
C GLU A 162 -13.69 9.24 16.68
N ASN A 163 -13.68 10.44 17.27
CA ASN A 163 -14.60 10.83 18.34
C ASN A 163 -16.08 10.81 17.90
N ASP A 164 -16.37 11.14 16.66
CA ASP A 164 -17.72 11.15 16.09
C ASP A 164 -18.26 9.76 15.72
N ASP A 165 -17.41 8.72 15.68
CA ASP A 165 -17.82 7.36 15.32
C ASP A 165 -18.21 6.52 16.53
N THR A 166 -19.36 6.85 17.11
CA THR A 166 -19.88 6.14 18.28
C THR A 166 -20.34 4.71 17.96
N ALA A 167 -20.80 4.47 16.73
CA ALA A 167 -21.31 3.15 16.31
C ALA A 167 -20.19 2.11 16.28
N THR A 168 -19.05 2.40 15.65
CA THR A 168 -17.90 1.51 15.61
C THR A 168 -17.35 1.27 17.01
N ARG A 169 -17.26 2.32 17.84
CA ARG A 169 -16.78 2.20 19.23
C ARG A 169 -17.68 1.32 20.08
N GLN A 170 -19.01 1.42 19.95
CA GLN A 170 -19.95 0.55 20.68
C GLN A 170 -19.83 -0.90 20.21
N ALA A 171 -19.72 -1.14 18.91
CA ALA A 171 -19.51 -2.49 18.36
C ALA A 171 -18.22 -3.11 18.90
N LEU A 172 -17.11 -2.34 18.95
CA LEU A 172 -15.84 -2.77 19.53
C LEU A 172 -15.99 -3.14 21.01
N LEU A 173 -16.58 -2.28 21.82
CA LEU A 173 -16.77 -2.54 23.25
C LEU A 173 -17.56 -3.82 23.48
N ALA A 174 -18.64 -4.06 22.71
CA ALA A 174 -19.45 -5.26 22.79
C ALA A 174 -18.66 -6.53 22.43
N GLN A 175 -17.91 -6.51 21.33
CA GLN A 175 -17.12 -7.65 20.88
C GLN A 175 -15.93 -7.95 21.81
N LEU A 176 -15.21 -6.92 22.25
CA LEU A 176 -14.09 -7.07 23.16
C LEU A 176 -14.52 -7.56 24.55
N ALA A 177 -15.72 -7.19 25.03
CA ALA A 177 -16.29 -7.71 26.29
C ALA A 177 -16.57 -9.22 26.19
N ALA A 178 -16.91 -9.73 25.01
CA ALA A 178 -17.11 -11.15 24.76
C ALA A 178 -15.80 -11.93 24.50
N SER A 179 -14.71 -11.24 24.11
CA SER A 179 -13.42 -11.83 23.80
C SER A 179 -12.62 -12.16 25.07
N ARG A 180 -12.19 -13.41 25.20
CA ARG A 180 -11.34 -13.83 26.34
C ARG A 180 -9.88 -13.42 26.18
N SER A 181 -9.37 -13.39 24.97
CA SER A 181 -7.95 -13.16 24.67
C SER A 181 -7.62 -11.69 24.47
N LEU A 182 -8.51 -10.91 23.82
CA LEU A 182 -8.27 -9.50 23.53
C LEU A 182 -8.64 -8.57 24.69
N GLN A 183 -9.53 -8.98 25.59
CA GLN A 183 -10.02 -8.16 26.69
C GLN A 183 -8.90 -7.54 27.54
N THR A 184 -7.81 -8.26 27.76
CA THR A 184 -6.68 -7.83 28.61
C THR A 184 -5.58 -7.07 27.85
N ARG A 185 -5.48 -7.25 26.52
CA ARG A 185 -4.41 -6.69 25.68
C ARG A 185 -4.89 -5.65 24.66
N ALA A 186 -6.19 -5.45 24.55
CA ALA A 186 -6.78 -4.44 23.69
C ALA A 186 -6.92 -3.09 24.38
N GLN A 187 -6.66 -2.04 23.63
CA GLN A 187 -6.88 -0.67 24.04
C GLN A 187 -7.62 0.08 22.92
N ILE A 188 -8.60 0.90 23.27
CA ILE A 188 -9.28 1.80 22.33
C ILE A 188 -8.74 3.21 22.55
N LEU A 189 -8.14 3.79 21.53
CA LEU A 189 -7.72 5.19 21.47
C LEU A 189 -8.77 5.95 20.67
N THR A 190 -9.40 6.95 21.29
CA THR A 190 -10.37 7.83 20.62
C THR A 190 -9.70 9.16 20.29
N LEU A 191 -9.60 9.47 19.00
CA LEU A 191 -9.00 10.69 18.50
C LEU A 191 -10.01 11.84 18.48
N PRO A 192 -9.59 13.07 18.83
CA PRO A 192 -10.41 14.25 18.70
C PRO A 192 -10.59 14.64 17.23
N ASP A 193 -11.64 15.40 16.94
CA ASP A 193 -11.83 15.98 15.63
C ASP A 193 -10.63 16.84 15.23
N GLY A 194 -10.22 16.79 13.96
CA GLY A 194 -9.06 17.55 13.50
C GLY A 194 -8.64 17.22 12.07
N MET A 195 -7.75 18.05 11.55
CA MET A 195 -7.22 17.92 10.18
C MET A 195 -5.72 17.59 10.20
N PRO A 196 -5.24 16.82 9.27
CA PRO A 196 -5.99 16.08 8.24
C PRO A 196 -6.72 14.88 8.86
N ARG A 197 -7.95 14.61 8.42
CA ARG A 197 -8.69 13.43 8.88
C ARG A 197 -8.32 12.23 8.04
N THR A 198 -7.25 11.56 8.44
CA THR A 198 -6.61 10.49 7.67
C THR A 198 -6.19 9.33 8.57
N LYS A 199 -6.07 8.14 7.98
CA LYS A 199 -5.53 6.95 8.63
C LYS A 199 -4.13 7.20 9.22
N PRO A 200 -3.15 7.80 8.50
CA PRO A 200 -1.82 8.04 9.04
C PRO A 200 -1.78 9.00 10.25
N ARG A 201 -2.72 9.96 10.36
CA ARG A 201 -2.86 10.76 11.60
C ARG A 201 -3.12 9.87 12.80
N ALA A 202 -4.08 8.95 12.70
CA ALA A 202 -4.40 8.03 13.76
C ALA A 202 -3.22 7.11 14.10
N LEU A 203 -2.53 6.59 13.08
CA LEU A 203 -1.35 5.74 13.24
C LEU A 203 -0.20 6.46 13.95
N ASN A 204 0.05 7.74 13.65
CA ASN A 204 1.09 8.54 14.31
C ASN A 204 0.79 8.77 15.80
N VAL A 205 -0.46 9.04 16.16
CA VAL A 205 -0.88 9.13 17.57
C VAL A 205 -0.53 7.84 18.32
N ALA A 206 -0.85 6.70 17.73
CA ALA A 206 -0.50 5.41 18.33
C ALA A 206 1.03 5.20 18.39
N LEU A 207 1.78 5.57 17.35
CA LEU A 207 3.23 5.41 17.27
C LEU A 207 3.97 6.11 18.43
N HIS A 208 3.50 7.29 18.84
CA HIS A 208 4.09 8.01 19.99
C HIS A 208 3.90 7.26 21.32
N ARG A 209 2.88 6.42 21.43
CA ARG A 209 2.56 5.66 22.64
C ARG A 209 3.22 4.28 22.71
N LEU A 210 3.82 3.80 21.61
CA LEU A 210 4.46 2.48 21.58
C LEU A 210 5.74 2.48 22.40
N ALA A 211 5.97 1.44 23.19
CA ALA A 211 7.22 1.29 23.96
C ALA A 211 8.42 0.91 23.09
N GLY A 212 8.22 0.32 21.93
CA GLY A 212 9.25 -0.17 21.02
C GLY A 212 8.90 -1.56 20.45
N GLY A 213 9.91 -2.25 19.93
CA GLY A 213 9.71 -3.57 19.31
C GLY A 213 9.25 -3.49 17.86
N LEU A 214 8.26 -4.29 17.51
CA LEU A 214 7.65 -4.34 16.17
C LEU A 214 6.24 -3.78 16.20
N VAL A 215 5.80 -3.23 15.08
CA VAL A 215 4.44 -2.74 14.89
C VAL A 215 3.92 -3.15 13.53
N THR A 216 2.64 -3.52 13.46
CA THR A 216 1.93 -3.77 12.20
C THR A 216 0.59 -3.06 12.18
N ILE A 217 0.03 -2.91 10.98
CA ILE A 217 -1.27 -2.31 10.73
C ILE A 217 -2.17 -3.36 10.11
N TYR A 218 -3.42 -3.45 10.58
CA TYR A 218 -4.48 -4.19 9.91
C TYR A 218 -5.69 -3.29 9.70
N ASP A 219 -6.29 -3.37 8.52
CA ASP A 219 -7.53 -2.69 8.18
C ASP A 219 -8.75 -3.49 8.68
N ALA A 220 -9.93 -2.90 8.64
CA ALA A 220 -11.14 -3.48 9.24
C ALA A 220 -11.57 -4.82 8.61
N GLU A 221 -11.27 -5.01 7.35
CA GLU A 221 -11.59 -6.19 6.55
C GLU A 221 -10.51 -7.26 6.54
N ASP A 222 -9.35 -6.98 7.13
CA ASP A 222 -8.19 -7.84 7.05
C ASP A 222 -8.35 -9.15 7.81
N ARG A 223 -7.89 -10.22 7.18
CA ARG A 223 -7.77 -11.56 7.77
C ARG A 223 -6.33 -12.03 7.63
N PRO A 224 -5.45 -11.64 8.57
CA PRO A 224 -4.06 -12.07 8.56
C PRO A 224 -3.92 -13.55 8.88
N HIS A 225 -2.93 -14.21 8.28
CA HIS A 225 -2.59 -15.58 8.62
C HIS A 225 -2.15 -15.66 10.10
N PRO A 226 -2.57 -16.68 10.88
CA PRO A 226 -2.25 -16.80 12.30
C PRO A 226 -0.74 -16.67 12.62
N ASP A 227 0.13 -17.29 11.81
CA ASP A 227 1.59 -17.27 12.01
C ASP A 227 2.28 -15.98 11.57
N GLN A 228 1.54 -15.00 11.03
CA GLN A 228 2.15 -13.86 10.34
C GLN A 228 3.08 -13.05 11.24
N LEU A 229 2.68 -12.77 12.50
CA LEU A 229 3.50 -12.01 13.46
C LEU A 229 4.80 -12.74 13.81
N LYS A 230 4.75 -14.06 14.01
CA LYS A 230 5.95 -14.89 14.29
C LYS A 230 6.91 -14.89 13.10
N ARG A 231 6.39 -15.05 11.88
CA ARG A 231 7.18 -15.02 10.66
C ARG A 231 7.82 -13.65 10.43
N ALA A 232 7.08 -12.57 10.68
CA ALA A 232 7.61 -11.23 10.58
C ALA A 232 8.70 -10.98 11.63
N ALA A 233 8.50 -11.40 12.87
CA ALA A 233 9.50 -11.28 13.93
C ALA A 233 10.78 -12.06 13.58
N ALA A 234 10.67 -13.30 13.09
CA ALA A 234 11.80 -14.11 12.66
C ALA A 234 12.55 -13.45 11.48
N ALA A 235 11.83 -12.96 10.47
CA ALA A 235 12.44 -12.27 9.34
C ALA A 235 13.19 -10.99 9.78
N MET A 236 12.61 -10.23 10.72
CA MET A 236 13.25 -9.06 11.28
C MET A 236 14.51 -9.39 12.10
N GLN A 237 14.50 -10.49 12.87
CA GLN A 237 15.67 -10.93 13.63
C GLN A 237 16.80 -11.45 12.73
N ALA A 238 16.46 -12.20 11.68
CA ALA A 238 17.42 -12.74 10.73
C ALA A 238 17.94 -11.69 9.73
N GLY A 239 17.20 -10.60 9.54
CA GLY A 239 17.53 -9.55 8.59
C GLY A 239 18.71 -8.68 9.04
N ALA A 240 19.35 -8.00 8.07
CA ALA A 240 20.37 -7.02 8.35
C ALA A 240 19.82 -5.88 9.24
N GLY A 241 20.72 -5.18 9.97
CA GLY A 241 20.35 -4.11 10.89
C GLY A 241 19.55 -2.96 10.27
N ASN A 242 19.67 -2.79 8.95
CA ASN A 242 18.91 -1.80 8.18
C ASN A 242 17.60 -2.34 7.56
N LEU A 243 17.13 -3.53 7.95
CA LEU A 243 15.80 -4.01 7.56
C LEU A 243 14.74 -3.30 8.42
N ALA A 244 14.10 -2.28 7.86
CA ALA A 244 13.13 -1.45 8.56
C ALA A 244 11.71 -2.02 8.58
N CYS A 245 11.33 -2.71 7.49
CA CYS A 245 9.99 -3.23 7.27
C CYS A 245 10.02 -4.57 6.54
N VAL A 246 9.04 -5.45 6.83
CA VAL A 246 8.68 -6.57 5.98
C VAL A 246 7.20 -6.50 5.63
N GLN A 247 6.89 -6.68 4.35
CA GLN A 247 5.52 -6.68 3.82
C GLN A 247 5.01 -8.11 3.69
N ALA A 248 3.85 -8.40 4.25
CA ALA A 248 3.10 -9.61 3.94
C ALA A 248 2.30 -9.43 2.64
N PRO A 249 2.13 -10.48 1.81
CA PRO A 249 1.35 -10.37 0.60
C PRO A 249 -0.15 -10.22 0.90
N LEU A 250 -0.84 -9.46 0.06
CA LEU A 250 -2.28 -9.20 0.16
C LEU A 250 -3.01 -9.95 -0.96
N TYR A 251 -4.16 -10.58 -0.65
CA TYR A 251 -4.98 -11.32 -1.60
C TYR A 251 -6.46 -11.06 -1.39
N ALA A 252 -7.22 -10.95 -2.49
CA ALA A 252 -8.67 -10.82 -2.40
C ALA A 252 -9.34 -12.17 -2.10
N TYR A 253 -10.16 -12.24 -1.05
CA TYR A 253 -10.99 -13.41 -0.80
C TYR A 253 -12.25 -13.46 -1.69
N ASN A 254 -12.68 -12.32 -2.23
CA ASN A 254 -13.89 -12.17 -3.06
C ASN A 254 -13.59 -12.02 -4.57
N ALA A 255 -12.46 -12.53 -5.04
CA ALA A 255 -12.02 -12.37 -6.44
C ALA A 255 -12.99 -12.93 -7.49
N GLU A 256 -13.84 -13.90 -7.12
CA GLU A 256 -14.83 -14.53 -8.00
C GLU A 256 -16.18 -13.81 -8.02
N GLU A 257 -16.44 -12.91 -7.08
CA GLU A 257 -17.73 -12.22 -6.91
C GLU A 257 -18.03 -11.23 -8.03
N SER A 258 -16.99 -10.60 -8.61
CA SER A 258 -17.15 -9.69 -9.73
C SER A 258 -15.94 -9.68 -10.67
N TRP A 259 -16.15 -9.23 -11.92
CA TRP A 259 -15.06 -9.02 -12.86
C TRP A 259 -14.02 -8.01 -12.34
N LEU A 260 -14.46 -6.93 -11.67
CA LEU A 260 -13.57 -5.91 -11.11
C LEU A 260 -12.74 -6.47 -9.95
N ALA A 261 -13.35 -7.22 -9.03
CA ALA A 261 -12.63 -7.88 -7.95
C ALA A 261 -11.62 -8.89 -8.49
N GLY A 262 -11.96 -9.65 -9.54
CA GLY A 262 -11.05 -10.55 -10.23
C GLY A 262 -9.86 -9.84 -10.89
N GLN A 263 -10.08 -8.71 -11.55
CA GLN A 263 -9.02 -7.89 -12.14
C GLN A 263 -8.09 -7.33 -11.07
N TRP A 264 -8.67 -6.80 -10.01
CA TRP A 264 -7.93 -6.29 -8.86
C TRP A 264 -7.07 -7.38 -8.21
N ALA A 265 -7.63 -8.57 -7.99
CA ALA A 265 -6.91 -9.71 -7.46
C ALA A 265 -5.75 -10.14 -8.35
N LEU A 266 -5.93 -10.13 -9.68
CA LEU A 266 -4.87 -10.45 -10.64
C LEU A 266 -3.72 -9.42 -10.60
N GLU A 267 -4.02 -8.13 -10.42
CA GLU A 267 -2.99 -7.10 -10.22
C GLU A 267 -2.20 -7.35 -8.93
N TYR A 268 -2.88 -7.74 -7.85
CA TYR A 268 -2.25 -8.07 -6.57
C TYR A 268 -1.39 -9.33 -6.65
N ASP A 269 -1.86 -10.36 -7.35
CA ASP A 269 -1.06 -11.55 -7.62
C ASP A 269 0.26 -11.20 -8.35
N VAL A 270 0.22 -10.28 -9.31
CA VAL A 270 1.42 -9.79 -10.00
C VAL A 270 2.28 -8.96 -9.05
N HIS A 271 1.68 -8.01 -8.34
CA HIS A 271 2.41 -7.08 -7.48
C HIS A 271 3.09 -7.81 -6.31
N PHE A 272 2.31 -8.50 -5.46
CA PHE A 272 2.81 -9.17 -4.27
C PHE A 272 3.48 -10.51 -4.57
N GLY A 273 3.13 -11.15 -5.68
CA GLY A 273 3.67 -12.44 -6.05
C GLY A 273 4.94 -12.39 -6.90
N LEU A 274 5.21 -11.29 -7.61
CA LEU A 274 6.36 -11.18 -8.53
C LEU A 274 7.15 -9.89 -8.31
N ILE A 275 6.51 -8.72 -8.41
CA ILE A 275 7.19 -7.43 -8.48
C ILE A 275 7.85 -7.09 -7.13
N LEU A 276 7.08 -7.11 -6.05
CA LEU A 276 7.55 -6.74 -4.73
C LEU A 276 8.65 -7.67 -4.20
N PRO A 277 8.56 -9.01 -4.33
CA PRO A 277 9.67 -9.90 -4.00
C PRO A 277 10.95 -9.64 -4.81
N ALA A 278 10.81 -9.30 -6.11
CA ALA A 278 11.96 -8.95 -6.93
C ALA A 278 12.62 -7.64 -6.47
N LEU A 279 11.84 -6.59 -6.20
CA LEU A 279 12.34 -5.32 -5.67
C LEU A 279 13.07 -5.52 -4.33
N ALA A 280 12.45 -6.24 -3.39
CA ALA A 280 13.04 -6.54 -2.09
C ALA A 280 14.35 -7.33 -2.21
N LYS A 281 14.42 -8.31 -3.11
CA LYS A 281 15.63 -9.11 -3.36
C LYS A 281 16.82 -8.26 -3.79
N PHE A 282 16.59 -7.24 -4.63
CA PHE A 282 17.64 -6.33 -5.08
C PHE A 282 17.86 -5.13 -4.16
N GLY A 283 17.09 -5.01 -3.06
CA GLY A 283 17.14 -3.85 -2.16
C GLY A 283 16.71 -2.56 -2.84
N LEU A 284 15.87 -2.66 -3.86
CA LEU A 284 15.27 -1.51 -4.55
C LEU A 284 14.12 -0.93 -3.73
N PRO A 285 13.76 0.34 -3.94
CA PRO A 285 12.63 0.96 -3.26
C PRO A 285 11.34 0.19 -3.51
N VAL A 286 10.54 0.08 -2.46
CA VAL A 286 9.24 -0.62 -2.49
C VAL A 286 8.16 0.38 -2.12
N ALA A 287 7.15 0.53 -2.97
CA ALA A 287 5.89 1.11 -2.56
C ALA A 287 5.12 0.04 -1.77
N LEU A 288 4.96 0.25 -0.46
CA LEU A 288 4.28 -0.69 0.42
C LEU A 288 2.77 -0.73 0.13
N GLY A 289 2.12 -1.82 0.51
CA GLY A 289 0.66 -1.86 0.57
C GLY A 289 0.11 -1.17 1.82
N GLY A 290 -1.19 -0.88 1.87
CA GLY A 290 -1.82 -0.11 2.95
C GLY A 290 -1.91 -0.82 4.29
N THR A 291 -1.69 -2.14 4.32
CA THR A 291 -1.86 -3.00 5.48
C THR A 291 -0.80 -4.11 5.52
N SER A 292 -0.72 -4.84 6.64
CA SER A 292 0.19 -5.98 6.81
C SER A 292 1.66 -5.66 6.58
N ASN A 293 2.01 -4.42 6.92
CA ASN A 293 3.36 -3.92 7.00
C ASN A 293 3.87 -4.10 8.42
N HIS A 294 4.97 -4.81 8.57
CA HIS A 294 5.57 -5.07 9.87
C HIS A 294 6.84 -4.23 9.99
N PHE A 295 6.81 -3.23 10.84
CA PHE A 295 7.89 -2.25 10.99
C PHE A 295 8.69 -2.47 12.27
N ARG A 296 9.99 -2.12 12.23
CA ARG A 296 10.70 -1.77 13.47
C ARG A 296 10.23 -0.41 13.93
N VAL A 297 9.71 -0.32 15.16
CA VAL A 297 9.25 0.96 15.73
C VAL A 297 10.36 2.01 15.68
N SER A 298 11.62 1.62 15.97
CA SER A 298 12.77 2.53 15.93
C SER A 298 13.04 3.09 14.53
N ALA A 299 12.93 2.25 13.47
CA ALA A 299 13.14 2.70 12.09
C ALA A 299 11.99 3.63 11.63
N LEU A 300 10.75 3.29 11.99
CA LEU A 300 9.60 4.10 11.67
C LEU A 300 9.65 5.48 12.35
N ARG A 301 10.08 5.55 13.62
CA ARG A 301 10.30 6.83 14.32
C ARG A 301 11.43 7.66 13.69
N ARG A 302 12.55 7.05 13.30
CA ARG A 302 13.60 7.77 12.57
C ARG A 302 13.11 8.34 11.24
N ALA A 303 12.18 7.66 10.60
CA ALA A 303 11.56 8.14 9.36
C ALA A 303 10.49 9.23 9.59
N GLY A 304 10.22 9.63 10.83
CA GLY A 304 9.24 10.65 11.19
C GLY A 304 7.79 10.12 11.18
N GLY A 305 7.58 8.79 11.32
CA GLY A 305 6.26 8.18 11.23
C GLY A 305 5.68 8.19 9.81
N TRP A 306 4.37 8.12 9.69
CA TRP A 306 3.65 8.22 8.42
C TRP A 306 3.38 9.70 8.07
N ASP A 307 3.35 10.05 6.78
CA ASP A 307 2.94 11.38 6.36
C ASP A 307 1.41 11.52 6.51
N ALA A 308 0.98 12.24 7.53
CA ALA A 308 -0.43 12.45 7.83
C ALA A 308 -1.19 13.15 6.68
N TRP A 309 -0.48 13.87 5.82
CA TRP A 309 -1.03 14.66 4.72
C TRP A 309 -1.01 13.91 3.37
N ASN A 310 -0.37 12.75 3.32
CA ASN A 310 -0.35 11.89 2.13
C ASN A 310 -1.51 10.88 2.17
N VAL A 311 -2.22 10.72 1.06
CA VAL A 311 -3.35 9.80 0.96
C VAL A 311 -2.94 8.36 0.60
N THR A 312 -1.63 8.12 0.39
CA THR A 312 -0.97 6.80 0.29
C THR A 312 0.33 6.85 1.09
N GLU A 313 0.19 6.98 2.38
CA GLU A 313 1.28 7.05 3.36
C GLU A 313 2.18 5.81 3.34
N ASP A 314 1.62 4.70 2.89
CA ASP A 314 2.25 3.40 2.72
C ASP A 314 3.30 3.40 1.60
N ALA A 315 2.93 3.90 0.42
CA ALA A 315 3.87 4.05 -0.70
C ALA A 315 4.98 5.05 -0.36
N ASP A 316 4.62 6.15 0.31
CA ASP A 316 5.56 7.19 0.72
C ASP A 316 6.60 6.66 1.72
N ILE A 317 6.17 5.98 2.80
CA ILE A 317 7.10 5.48 3.82
C ILE A 317 8.09 4.46 3.25
N GLY A 318 7.67 3.63 2.27
CA GLY A 318 8.56 2.69 1.60
C GLY A 318 9.69 3.38 0.82
N LEU A 319 9.38 4.46 0.11
CA LEU A 319 10.40 5.27 -0.59
C LEU A 319 11.25 6.08 0.39
N ARG A 320 10.67 6.58 1.48
CA ARG A 320 11.38 7.31 2.53
C ARG A 320 12.41 6.44 3.22
N PHE A 321 12.11 5.17 3.49
CA PHE A 321 13.10 4.20 3.98
C PHE A 321 14.29 4.08 3.04
N ALA A 322 14.06 3.98 1.73
CA ALA A 322 15.16 3.93 0.75
C ALA A 322 16.03 5.19 0.79
N ARG A 323 15.45 6.39 1.03
CA ARG A 323 16.23 7.64 1.22
C ARG A 323 17.09 7.62 2.47
N MET A 324 16.72 6.85 3.48
CA MET A 324 17.44 6.71 4.74
C MET A 324 18.43 5.53 4.75
N GLY A 325 18.60 4.84 3.62
CA GLY A 325 19.46 3.65 3.52
C GLY A 325 18.85 2.39 4.17
N GLU A 326 17.58 2.47 4.55
CA GLU A 326 16.83 1.34 5.11
C GLU A 326 16.26 0.47 4.00
N ARG A 327 15.99 -0.80 4.31
CA ARG A 327 15.48 -1.81 3.37
C ARG A 327 14.08 -2.29 3.76
N VAL A 328 13.36 -2.72 2.75
CA VAL A 328 12.08 -3.43 2.89
C VAL A 328 12.25 -4.86 2.42
N GLY A 329 11.82 -5.81 3.23
CA GLY A 329 11.75 -7.24 2.90
C GLY A 329 10.32 -7.70 2.63
N VAL A 330 10.16 -8.99 2.36
CA VAL A 330 8.85 -9.65 2.19
C VAL A 330 8.78 -10.92 3.02
N ILE A 331 7.59 -11.29 3.44
CA ILE A 331 7.30 -12.57 4.11
C ILE A 331 6.24 -13.37 3.35
N SER A 332 6.11 -14.66 3.65
CA SER A 332 5.19 -15.53 2.92
C SER A 332 3.75 -15.55 3.42
N PRO A 333 3.47 -15.54 4.74
CA PRO A 333 2.09 -15.62 5.24
C PRO A 333 1.25 -14.43 4.78
N PRO A 334 0.12 -14.67 4.08
CA PRO A 334 -0.67 -13.60 3.50
C PRO A 334 -1.62 -12.95 4.51
N THR A 335 -2.19 -11.82 4.09
CA THR A 335 -3.45 -11.30 4.59
C THR A 335 -4.48 -11.37 3.47
N GLN A 336 -5.67 -11.82 3.80
CA GLN A 336 -6.82 -11.77 2.90
C GLN A 336 -7.58 -10.48 3.15
N GLU A 337 -7.96 -9.79 2.08
CA GLU A 337 -8.72 -8.53 2.11
C GLU A 337 -9.85 -8.52 1.07
N GLU A 338 -10.70 -7.53 1.10
CA GLU A 338 -11.84 -7.39 0.20
C GLU A 338 -11.48 -6.59 -1.06
N GLY A 339 -11.58 -7.21 -2.24
CA GLY A 339 -11.44 -6.51 -3.52
C GLY A 339 -12.70 -5.69 -3.86
N PRO A 340 -12.57 -4.56 -4.58
CA PRO A 340 -13.69 -3.71 -4.95
C PRO A 340 -14.61 -4.37 -5.98
N GLU A 341 -15.87 -4.61 -5.64
CA GLU A 341 -16.84 -5.31 -6.49
C GLU A 341 -17.52 -4.40 -7.51
N THR A 342 -17.70 -3.12 -7.18
CA THR A 342 -18.42 -2.17 -8.01
C THR A 342 -17.51 -1.11 -8.62
N LEU A 343 -17.87 -0.61 -9.80
CA LEU A 343 -17.11 0.43 -10.49
C LEU A 343 -16.97 1.70 -9.65
N ARG A 344 -18.01 2.07 -8.88
CA ARG A 344 -17.98 3.24 -8.01
C ARG A 344 -16.93 3.13 -6.90
N ILE A 345 -16.88 1.97 -6.24
CA ILE A 345 -15.90 1.67 -5.18
C ILE A 345 -14.50 1.63 -5.79
N TRP A 346 -14.33 0.93 -6.90
CA TRP A 346 -13.07 0.78 -7.60
C TRP A 346 -12.49 2.14 -8.05
N VAL A 347 -13.29 2.97 -8.72
CA VAL A 347 -12.84 4.30 -9.18
C VAL A 347 -12.42 5.17 -8.00
N ARG A 348 -13.18 5.16 -6.88
CA ARG A 348 -12.85 5.93 -5.67
C ARG A 348 -11.54 5.47 -5.04
N GLN A 349 -11.29 4.16 -4.99
CA GLN A 349 -10.05 3.60 -4.48
C GLN A 349 -8.87 3.96 -5.40
N ARG A 350 -9.03 3.79 -6.73
CA ARG A 350 -7.97 4.05 -7.71
C ARG A 350 -7.62 5.54 -7.84
N SER A 351 -8.62 6.43 -7.83
CA SER A 351 -8.35 7.87 -7.84
C SER A 351 -7.53 8.29 -6.62
N ARG A 352 -7.84 7.76 -5.42
CA ARG A 352 -7.07 8.00 -4.21
C ARG A 352 -5.63 7.50 -4.34
N TRP A 353 -5.40 6.28 -4.86
CA TRP A 353 -4.05 5.75 -5.03
C TRP A 353 -3.23 6.56 -6.03
N ILE A 354 -3.79 6.89 -7.18
CA ILE A 354 -3.11 7.72 -8.19
C ILE A 354 -2.77 9.10 -7.60
N LYS A 355 -3.71 9.72 -6.86
CA LYS A 355 -3.49 10.98 -6.16
C LYS A 355 -2.31 10.92 -5.20
N GLY A 356 -2.26 9.89 -4.35
CA GLY A 356 -1.15 9.70 -3.42
C GLY A 356 0.18 9.42 -4.09
N TYR A 357 0.20 8.67 -5.18
CA TYR A 357 1.42 8.47 -5.99
C TYR A 357 1.91 9.78 -6.61
N ILE A 358 1.00 10.65 -7.05
CA ILE A 358 1.36 12.00 -7.51
C ILE A 358 1.98 12.81 -6.36
N GLN A 359 1.38 12.78 -5.17
CA GLN A 359 1.91 13.45 -3.97
C GLN A 359 3.33 12.96 -3.65
N THR A 360 3.52 11.66 -3.57
CA THR A 360 4.84 11.05 -3.28
C THR A 360 5.85 11.36 -4.38
N TRP A 361 5.44 11.36 -5.64
CA TRP A 361 6.29 11.75 -6.77
C TRP A 361 6.74 13.21 -6.65
N LEU A 362 5.82 14.12 -6.33
CA LEU A 362 6.13 15.53 -6.14
C LEU A 362 7.12 15.76 -4.98
N VAL A 363 6.96 15.04 -3.87
CA VAL A 363 7.91 15.07 -2.73
C VAL A 363 9.28 14.57 -3.17
N LEU A 364 9.35 13.46 -3.92
CA LEU A 364 10.60 12.91 -4.43
C LEU A 364 11.31 13.88 -5.39
N MET A 365 10.53 14.58 -6.22
CA MET A 365 11.04 15.52 -7.23
C MET A 365 11.25 16.95 -6.69
N ARG A 366 10.96 17.23 -5.42
CA ARG A 366 11.22 18.53 -4.79
C ARG A 366 12.70 18.89 -4.83
N GLN A 367 13.57 17.93 -4.52
CA GLN A 367 15.02 18.05 -4.59
C GLN A 367 15.64 16.77 -5.18
N PRO A 368 15.52 16.56 -6.51
CA PRO A 368 15.85 15.28 -7.14
C PRO A 368 17.33 14.91 -7.01
N VAL A 369 18.23 15.89 -7.06
CA VAL A 369 19.67 15.66 -6.89
C VAL A 369 19.99 15.18 -5.46
N LEU A 370 19.36 15.79 -4.45
CA LEU A 370 19.52 15.37 -3.04
C LEU A 370 18.92 13.98 -2.84
N ALA A 371 17.73 13.72 -3.37
CA ALA A 371 17.10 12.40 -3.29
C ALA A 371 17.98 11.32 -3.93
N ALA A 372 18.53 11.59 -5.13
CA ALA A 372 19.44 10.66 -5.80
C ALA A 372 20.74 10.42 -5.02
N ARG A 373 21.28 11.44 -4.32
CA ARG A 373 22.45 11.27 -3.43
C ARG A 373 22.11 10.45 -2.18
N GLN A 374 20.94 10.64 -1.58
CA GLN A 374 20.49 9.91 -0.39
C GLN A 374 20.19 8.43 -0.70
N MET A 375 19.45 8.17 -1.75
CA MET A 375 19.04 6.82 -2.15
C MET A 375 20.11 6.05 -2.92
N GLY A 376 21.04 6.75 -3.57
CA GLY A 376 21.82 6.24 -4.69
C GLY A 376 21.04 6.31 -6.01
N VAL A 377 21.78 6.49 -7.13
CA VAL A 377 21.18 6.72 -8.46
C VAL A 377 20.23 5.59 -8.88
N LEU A 378 20.62 4.33 -8.67
CA LEU A 378 19.81 3.17 -9.05
C LEU A 378 18.47 3.14 -8.31
N ASN A 379 18.50 3.36 -7.00
CA ASN A 379 17.27 3.39 -6.18
C ASN A 379 16.39 4.58 -6.54
N PHE A 380 16.99 5.76 -6.76
CA PHE A 380 16.26 6.94 -7.20
C PHE A 380 15.55 6.71 -8.53
N VAL A 381 16.26 6.20 -9.54
CA VAL A 381 15.69 5.91 -10.88
C VAL A 381 14.61 4.83 -10.78
N SER A 382 14.84 3.78 -9.98
CA SER A 382 13.85 2.71 -9.77
C SER A 382 12.57 3.22 -9.08
N GLY A 383 12.71 4.00 -7.99
CA GLY A 383 11.57 4.60 -7.29
C GLY A 383 10.80 5.60 -8.17
N LEU A 384 11.54 6.46 -8.89
CA LEU A 384 10.95 7.38 -9.87
C LEU A 384 10.20 6.61 -10.98
N GLY A 385 10.79 5.53 -11.51
CA GLY A 385 10.20 4.68 -12.53
C GLY A 385 8.92 4.00 -12.05
N LEU A 386 8.89 3.49 -10.82
CA LEU A 386 7.69 2.89 -10.22
C LEU A 386 6.53 3.90 -10.14
N LEU A 387 6.77 5.08 -9.59
CA LEU A 387 5.74 6.12 -9.46
C LEU A 387 5.33 6.69 -10.82
N SER A 388 6.30 7.09 -11.65
CA SER A 388 6.03 7.66 -12.99
C SER A 388 5.35 6.64 -13.89
N GLY A 389 5.73 5.35 -13.78
CA GLY A 389 5.09 4.26 -14.52
C GLY A 389 3.63 4.07 -14.13
N ALA A 390 3.33 4.08 -12.83
CA ALA A 390 1.95 3.97 -12.35
C ALA A 390 1.09 5.18 -12.77
N ILE A 391 1.60 6.40 -12.58
CA ILE A 391 0.90 7.64 -12.94
C ILE A 391 0.73 7.74 -14.46
N GLY A 392 1.83 7.56 -15.22
CA GLY A 392 1.84 7.71 -16.67
C GLY A 392 0.99 6.66 -17.38
N SER A 393 1.05 5.39 -16.93
CA SER A 393 0.19 4.35 -17.48
C SER A 393 -1.29 4.63 -17.19
N ALA A 394 -1.63 5.04 -15.96
CA ALA A 394 -2.99 5.41 -15.62
C ALA A 394 -3.53 6.54 -16.50
N LEU A 395 -2.75 7.60 -16.70
CA LEU A 395 -3.16 8.73 -17.56
C LEU A 395 -3.32 8.34 -19.04
N LEU A 396 -2.48 7.44 -19.54
CA LEU A 396 -2.33 7.21 -20.99
C LEU A 396 -3.05 5.96 -21.51
N HIS A 397 -3.58 5.08 -20.69
CA HIS A 397 -4.23 3.85 -21.19
C HIS A 397 -5.41 4.12 -22.13
N ALA A 398 -6.35 5.00 -21.75
CA ALA A 398 -7.48 5.30 -22.62
C ALA A 398 -7.07 6.09 -23.89
N PRO A 399 -6.27 7.17 -23.79
CA PRO A 399 -5.75 7.88 -24.98
C PRO A 399 -4.98 6.97 -25.93
N CYS A 400 -4.09 6.10 -25.40
CA CYS A 400 -3.32 5.18 -26.23
C CYS A 400 -4.18 4.13 -26.91
N LEU A 401 -5.21 3.59 -26.21
CA LEU A 401 -6.15 2.64 -26.81
C LEU A 401 -6.96 3.29 -27.92
N VAL A 402 -7.50 4.50 -27.69
CA VAL A 402 -8.22 5.26 -28.70
C VAL A 402 -7.34 5.50 -29.92
N TRP A 403 -6.11 5.92 -29.68
CA TRP A 403 -5.16 6.17 -30.77
C TRP A 403 -4.82 4.89 -31.54
N LEU A 404 -4.59 3.76 -30.87
CA LEU A 404 -4.37 2.47 -31.53
C LEU A 404 -5.55 2.07 -32.42
N LEU A 405 -6.80 2.27 -31.93
CA LEU A 405 -8.01 1.99 -32.73
C LEU A 405 -8.12 2.92 -33.94
N LEU A 406 -7.79 4.20 -33.80
CA LEU A 406 -7.77 5.14 -34.92
C LEU A 406 -6.73 4.75 -35.96
N CYS A 407 -5.54 4.28 -35.55
CA CYS A 407 -4.52 3.78 -36.47
C CYS A 407 -4.98 2.56 -37.28
N LEU A 408 -5.81 1.69 -36.66
CA LEU A 408 -6.36 0.51 -37.35
C LEU A 408 -7.46 0.89 -38.37
N LEU A 409 -8.22 1.97 -38.08
CA LEU A 409 -9.31 2.45 -38.95
C LEU A 409 -8.83 3.41 -40.04
N SER A 410 -7.75 4.15 -39.81
CA SER A 410 -7.22 5.18 -40.68
C SER A 410 -5.70 5.17 -40.62
N PRO A 411 -5.02 4.36 -41.44
CA PRO A 411 -3.56 4.22 -41.42
C PRO A 411 -2.80 5.55 -41.62
N GLU A 412 -3.45 6.54 -42.23
CA GLU A 412 -2.87 7.87 -42.46
C GLU A 412 -2.72 8.73 -41.20
N VAL A 413 -3.47 8.40 -40.11
CA VAL A 413 -3.45 9.13 -38.85
C VAL A 413 -2.41 8.54 -37.87
N GLY A 414 -1.62 7.57 -38.32
CA GLY A 414 -0.96 6.60 -37.48
C GLY A 414 0.30 7.08 -36.75
N LEU A 415 0.49 6.55 -35.56
CA LEU A 415 1.79 6.35 -34.92
C LEU A 415 2.74 5.65 -35.93
N ALA A 416 3.98 6.08 -35.94
CA ALA A 416 5.04 5.30 -36.59
C ALA A 416 4.95 3.83 -36.06
N PRO A 417 5.24 2.83 -36.90
CA PRO A 417 5.11 1.40 -36.52
C PRO A 417 5.74 1.04 -35.18
N ILE A 418 6.82 1.74 -34.83
CA ILE A 418 7.51 1.55 -33.53
C ILE A 418 6.60 1.87 -32.33
N GLY A 419 5.75 2.90 -32.43
CA GLY A 419 4.81 3.24 -31.34
C GLY A 419 3.75 2.17 -31.14
N GLN A 420 3.21 1.59 -32.22
CA GLN A 420 2.28 0.49 -32.18
C GLN A 420 2.92 -0.75 -31.53
N ILE A 421 4.16 -1.08 -31.90
CA ILE A 421 4.93 -2.20 -31.33
C ILE A 421 5.13 -1.99 -29.82
N VAL A 422 5.48 -0.79 -29.36
CA VAL A 422 5.70 -0.49 -27.95
C VAL A 422 4.40 -0.67 -27.15
N LEU A 423 3.26 -0.20 -27.66
CA LEU A 423 1.97 -0.38 -26.99
C LEU A 423 1.57 -1.86 -26.89
N ILE A 424 1.69 -2.60 -28.00
CA ILE A 424 1.40 -4.05 -28.02
C ILE A 424 2.34 -4.80 -27.05
N ALA A 425 3.63 -4.46 -27.03
CA ALA A 425 4.60 -5.05 -26.10
C ALA A 425 4.21 -4.81 -24.64
N GLY A 426 3.69 -3.63 -24.30
CA GLY A 426 3.18 -3.32 -22.96
C GLY A 426 2.06 -4.28 -22.52
N TYR A 427 1.07 -4.51 -23.39
CA TYR A 427 0.02 -5.50 -23.13
C TYR A 427 0.56 -6.92 -23.03
N ALA A 428 1.46 -7.32 -23.94
CA ALA A 428 2.05 -8.67 -23.96
C ALA A 428 2.88 -8.96 -22.71
N VAL A 429 3.72 -8.01 -22.25
CA VAL A 429 4.50 -8.15 -21.02
C VAL A 429 3.60 -8.24 -19.79
N SER A 430 2.53 -7.44 -19.75
CA SER A 430 1.60 -7.48 -18.62
C SER A 430 0.76 -8.75 -18.61
N ALA A 431 0.34 -9.26 -19.76
CA ALA A 431 -0.31 -10.57 -19.89
C ALA A 431 0.63 -11.71 -19.47
N GLY A 432 1.90 -11.64 -19.89
CA GLY A 432 2.94 -12.58 -19.47
C GLY A 432 3.17 -12.56 -17.97
N ALA A 433 3.27 -11.38 -17.36
CA ALA A 433 3.39 -11.22 -15.90
C ALA A 433 2.19 -11.83 -15.17
N ALA A 434 0.97 -11.55 -15.63
CA ALA A 434 -0.25 -12.13 -15.09
C ALA A 434 -0.29 -13.66 -15.25
N GLY A 435 0.20 -14.19 -16.37
CA GLY A 435 0.34 -15.63 -16.59
C GLY A 435 1.37 -16.32 -15.67
N LEU A 436 2.44 -15.61 -15.30
CA LEU A 436 3.51 -16.09 -14.42
C LEU A 436 3.17 -15.93 -12.92
N ALA A 437 2.27 -15.03 -12.57
CA ALA A 437 1.90 -14.76 -11.19
C ALA A 437 1.27 -15.99 -10.50
N PRO A 438 1.32 -16.10 -9.18
CA PRO A 438 0.57 -17.13 -8.47
C PRO A 438 -0.92 -16.97 -8.75
N ASN A 439 -1.67 -18.05 -8.92
CA ASN A 439 -3.13 -18.01 -9.00
C ASN A 439 -3.69 -18.44 -7.65
N ARG A 440 -3.83 -17.52 -6.73
CA ARG A 440 -4.28 -17.82 -5.37
C ARG A 440 -5.78 -17.63 -5.17
N THR A 441 -6.41 -16.95 -6.11
CA THR A 441 -7.82 -16.53 -6.02
C THR A 441 -8.79 -17.47 -6.73
N GLY A 442 -8.32 -18.51 -7.43
CA GLY A 442 -9.19 -19.42 -8.18
C GLY A 442 -9.81 -18.82 -9.45
N ALA A 443 -9.90 -17.50 -9.56
CA ALA A 443 -10.51 -16.81 -10.69
C ALA A 443 -9.88 -17.20 -12.03
N ASN A 444 -10.72 -17.25 -13.08
CA ASN A 444 -10.26 -17.60 -14.43
C ASN A 444 -9.36 -16.51 -15.02
N ARG A 445 -8.04 -16.60 -14.70
CA ARG A 445 -7.04 -15.60 -15.12
C ARG A 445 -7.02 -15.32 -16.62
N TRP A 446 -7.27 -16.33 -17.47
CA TRP A 446 -7.21 -16.13 -18.91
C TRP A 446 -8.35 -15.25 -19.42
N LYS A 447 -9.55 -15.35 -18.82
CA LYS A 447 -10.66 -14.42 -19.11
C LYS A 447 -10.32 -13.01 -18.63
N LEU A 448 -9.67 -12.86 -17.48
CA LEU A 448 -9.24 -11.57 -16.94
C LEU A 448 -8.15 -10.94 -17.84
N ILE A 449 -7.13 -11.70 -18.24
CA ILE A 449 -6.07 -11.24 -19.15
C ILE A 449 -6.68 -10.80 -20.50
N ALA A 450 -7.58 -11.59 -21.08
CA ALA A 450 -8.24 -11.27 -22.32
C ALA A 450 -9.05 -9.96 -22.26
N SER A 451 -9.45 -9.52 -21.07
CA SER A 451 -10.23 -8.29 -20.86
C SER A 451 -9.42 -7.09 -20.36
N PHE A 452 -8.09 -7.12 -20.37
CA PHE A 452 -7.23 -5.99 -19.98
C PHE A 452 -7.50 -4.71 -20.76
N TRP A 453 -7.85 -4.82 -22.04
CA TRP A 453 -8.19 -3.70 -22.90
C TRP A 453 -9.48 -2.97 -22.47
N LEU A 454 -10.37 -3.62 -21.71
CA LEU A 454 -11.53 -2.99 -21.07
C LEU A 454 -11.20 -2.41 -19.70
N TYR A 455 -10.32 -3.08 -18.95
CA TYR A 455 -10.02 -2.74 -17.58
C TYR A 455 -9.09 -1.53 -17.44
N TRP A 456 -7.98 -1.53 -18.16
CA TRP A 456 -6.99 -0.46 -17.99
C TRP A 456 -7.43 0.94 -18.41
N PRO A 457 -8.28 1.13 -19.43
CA PRO A 457 -8.82 2.46 -19.71
C PRO A 457 -9.62 3.08 -18.56
N LEU A 458 -10.19 2.27 -17.65
CA LEU A 458 -10.83 2.76 -16.43
C LEU A 458 -9.84 3.50 -15.51
N LEU A 459 -8.56 3.14 -15.54
CA LEU A 459 -7.51 3.85 -14.81
C LEU A 459 -7.38 5.30 -15.27
N SER A 460 -7.58 5.58 -16.57
CA SER A 460 -7.53 6.96 -17.07
C SER A 460 -8.67 7.82 -16.56
N TRP A 461 -9.84 7.22 -16.36
CA TRP A 461 -10.94 7.90 -15.68
C TRP A 461 -10.60 8.20 -14.21
N ALA A 462 -10.10 7.21 -13.48
CA ALA A 462 -9.67 7.41 -12.10
C ALA A 462 -8.53 8.46 -11.99
N ALA A 463 -7.60 8.48 -12.97
CA ALA A 463 -6.52 9.46 -13.02
C ALA A 463 -7.03 10.89 -13.29
N ALA A 464 -8.03 11.07 -14.13
CA ALA A 464 -8.66 12.37 -14.35
C ALA A 464 -9.30 12.92 -13.07
N ILE A 465 -9.99 12.04 -12.30
CA ILE A 465 -10.54 12.39 -10.99
C ILE A 465 -9.41 12.74 -10.01
N ALA A 466 -8.34 11.94 -9.96
CA ALA A 466 -7.19 12.18 -9.10
C ALA A 466 -6.56 13.56 -9.37
N LEU A 467 -6.36 13.93 -10.63
CA LEU A 467 -5.83 15.24 -11.01
C LEU A 467 -6.78 16.38 -10.58
N TYR A 468 -8.09 16.21 -10.78
CA TYR A 468 -9.07 17.19 -10.33
C TYR A 468 -9.03 17.36 -8.80
N GLU A 469 -8.98 16.24 -8.05
CA GLU A 469 -8.91 16.27 -6.59
C GLU A 469 -7.58 16.87 -6.09
N MET A 470 -6.46 16.66 -6.79
CA MET A 470 -5.19 17.30 -6.48
C MET A 470 -5.29 18.84 -6.47
N LEU A 471 -6.08 19.39 -7.38
CA LEU A 471 -6.26 20.84 -7.49
C LEU A 471 -7.26 21.40 -6.46
N ARG A 472 -8.26 20.61 -6.04
CA ARG A 472 -9.36 21.08 -5.20
C ARG A 472 -9.27 20.68 -3.73
N ALA A 473 -8.82 19.45 -3.48
CA ALA A 473 -8.81 18.83 -2.16
C ALA A 473 -7.70 17.79 -2.03
N PRO A 474 -6.42 18.19 -2.08
CA PRO A 474 -5.27 17.28 -2.15
C PRO A 474 -5.19 16.31 -0.98
N HIS A 475 -5.43 16.81 0.22
CA HIS A 475 -5.25 16.05 1.47
C HIS A 475 -6.54 15.38 1.97
N THR A 476 -7.62 15.43 1.19
CA THR A 476 -8.85 14.74 1.57
C THR A 476 -8.72 13.24 1.30
N TRP A 477 -8.82 12.47 2.36
CA TRP A 477 -8.87 11.01 2.30
C TRP A 477 -10.30 10.54 2.02
N ALA A 478 -10.55 10.07 0.82
CA ALA A 478 -11.84 9.50 0.43
C ALA A 478 -11.91 8.05 0.92
N LYS A 479 -12.57 7.80 2.06
CA LYS A 479 -12.79 6.44 2.57
C LYS A 479 -13.50 5.58 1.51
N THR A 480 -12.97 4.39 1.26
CA THR A 480 -13.63 3.36 0.45
C THR A 480 -14.63 2.63 1.36
N PRO A 481 -15.94 2.65 1.07
CA PRO A 481 -16.89 1.83 1.83
C PRO A 481 -16.66 0.37 1.46
N HIS A 482 -16.54 -0.51 2.48
CA HIS A 482 -16.52 -1.95 2.26
C HIS A 482 -17.96 -2.43 2.10
N ALA A 483 -18.21 -3.21 1.02
CA ALA A 483 -19.49 -3.86 0.85
C ALA A 483 -19.52 -5.04 1.80
N LEU A 484 -20.44 -5.03 2.74
CA LEU A 484 -20.69 -6.18 3.61
C LEU A 484 -21.26 -7.33 2.78
N THR A 485 -20.45 -7.94 1.96
CA THR A 485 -20.87 -9.14 1.22
C THR A 485 -20.97 -10.26 2.22
N ARG A 486 -22.20 -10.80 2.36
CA ARG A 486 -22.61 -12.08 2.94
C ARG A 486 -21.48 -12.87 3.63
N GLN A 487 -20.95 -12.35 4.72
CA GLN A 487 -20.02 -13.09 5.53
C GLN A 487 -20.80 -14.13 6.35
N THR A 488 -20.93 -15.31 5.77
CA THR A 488 -20.98 -16.49 6.62
C THR A 488 -19.63 -16.55 7.33
N PRO A 489 -19.58 -16.73 8.67
CA PRO A 489 -18.32 -16.91 9.36
C PRO A 489 -17.70 -18.23 8.88
N GLN A 490 -16.96 -18.23 7.81
CA GLN A 490 -16.00 -19.27 7.55
C GLN A 490 -14.94 -19.13 8.63
N SER A 491 -14.67 -20.21 9.35
CA SER A 491 -13.61 -20.20 10.35
C SER A 491 -12.32 -19.70 9.72
N VAL A 492 -11.54 -18.90 10.43
CA VAL A 492 -10.25 -18.39 9.93
C VAL A 492 -9.35 -19.52 9.42
N GLN A 493 -9.52 -20.75 9.97
CA GLN A 493 -8.82 -21.96 9.53
C GLN A 493 -9.24 -22.44 8.13
N GLU A 494 -10.52 -22.30 7.73
CA GLU A 494 -10.96 -22.67 6.38
C GLU A 494 -10.49 -21.68 5.31
N ALA A 495 -10.22 -20.44 5.68
CA ALA A 495 -9.74 -19.42 4.76
C ALA A 495 -8.30 -19.64 4.28
N PHE A 496 -7.51 -20.48 4.98
CA PHE A 496 -6.10 -20.78 4.67
C PHE A 496 -5.83 -22.25 4.36
N ALA A 497 -6.85 -23.13 4.39
CA ALA A 497 -6.78 -24.51 3.94
C ALA A 497 -6.89 -24.63 2.41
#